data_bcc3ed0027801b3cb5b0f4f0a78788f4
#
_entry.id   bcc3ed0027801b3cb5b0f4f0a78788f4
#
_cell.length_a   1.000
_cell.length_b   1.000
_cell.length_c   1.000
_cell.angle_alpha   90.00
_cell.angle_beta   90.00
_cell.angle_gamma   90.00
#
_symmetry.space_group_name_H-M   'P 1'
#
loop_
_entity.id
_entity.type
_entity.pdbx_description
1 polymer ?
#
loop_
_entity_poly.entity_id
_entity_poly.type
_entity_poly.pdbx_seq_one_letter_code
_entity_poly.pdbx_strand_id
1 'polypeptide(L)'
;MVLLASAFDQSKFMNAGDFVSEKALRIKAVTVENMPRGEQKPVLWFTNHQKGLILNKTNNRTLRGSFGDDMEKWAGKVIFVYPTQTDFGGKTVGALRVRIPPPKQATTGATAGNGQPAKAAKPAKPVAAKSPEAPLPEPKPSLADDLDDEIGF
;
A
#
# COMPACT_ATOMS: atom_id res chain seq x y z
N MET A 1 30.32 -30.90 -0.19
CA MET A 1 29.50 -29.65 -0.19
C MET A 1 28.17 -29.98 -0.81
N VAL A 2 27.09 -29.84 -0.06
CA VAL A 2 25.75 -29.97 -0.62
C VAL A 2 25.34 -28.63 -1.15
N LEU A 3 25.20 -28.48 -2.46
CA LEU A 3 24.61 -27.31 -3.11
C LEU A 3 23.11 -27.39 -2.99
N LEU A 4 22.55 -26.62 -2.08
CA LEU A 4 21.10 -26.52 -1.93
C LEU A 4 20.56 -25.48 -2.92
N ALA A 5 19.64 -25.85 -3.78
CA ALA A 5 18.98 -24.94 -4.72
C ALA A 5 18.36 -23.73 -4.02
N SER A 6 17.86 -23.92 -2.80
CA SER A 6 17.34 -22.82 -1.96
C SER A 6 18.35 -21.73 -1.61
N ALA A 7 19.64 -22.01 -1.70
CA ALA A 7 20.67 -21.00 -1.49
C ALA A 7 20.72 -19.95 -2.63
N PHE A 8 20.21 -20.32 -3.81
CA PHE A 8 20.14 -19.44 -4.97
C PHE A 8 18.81 -18.69 -5.08
N ASP A 9 17.81 -19.07 -4.27
CA ASP A 9 16.52 -18.37 -4.20
C ASP A 9 16.54 -17.13 -3.29
N GLN A 10 17.71 -16.78 -2.75
CA GLN A 10 17.84 -15.61 -1.88
C GLN A 10 17.75 -14.33 -2.71
N SER A 11 16.52 -13.90 -2.93
CA SER A 11 16.28 -12.56 -3.49
C SER A 11 16.84 -11.50 -2.54
N LYS A 12 17.57 -10.54 -3.09
CA LYS A 12 18.00 -9.33 -2.35
C LYS A 12 16.83 -8.45 -1.92
N PHE A 13 15.63 -8.79 -2.37
CA PHE A 13 14.40 -8.07 -2.08
C PHE A 13 13.50 -8.86 -1.14
N MET A 14 12.75 -8.13 -0.34
CA MET A 14 11.75 -8.68 0.58
C MET A 14 10.51 -9.18 -0.16
N ASN A 15 10.03 -10.33 0.26
CA ASN A 15 8.76 -10.88 -0.18
C ASN A 15 7.77 -10.97 1.00
N ALA A 16 6.49 -11.09 0.70
CA ALA A 16 5.47 -11.25 1.74
C ALA A 16 5.72 -12.48 2.64
N GLY A 17 6.30 -13.54 2.08
CA GLY A 17 6.68 -14.74 2.82
C GLY A 17 7.83 -14.57 3.82
N ASP A 18 8.60 -13.49 3.73
CA ASP A 18 9.67 -13.19 4.69
C ASP A 18 9.13 -12.62 6.02
N PHE A 19 7.84 -12.32 6.07
CA PHE A 19 7.18 -11.70 7.22
C PHE A 19 6.01 -12.55 7.70
N VAL A 20 6.04 -12.91 8.96
CA VAL A 20 4.91 -13.56 9.65
C VAL A 20 4.02 -12.50 10.30
N SER A 21 4.61 -11.36 10.67
CA SER A 21 3.93 -10.27 11.37
C SER A 21 4.53 -8.92 10.98
N GLU A 22 3.88 -7.86 11.40
CA GLU A 22 4.39 -6.50 11.24
C GLU A 22 5.74 -6.31 11.93
N LYS A 23 6.66 -5.65 11.25
CA LYS A 23 7.99 -5.30 11.78
C LYS A 23 8.28 -3.82 11.62
N ALA A 24 8.83 -3.22 12.66
CA ALA A 24 9.37 -1.87 12.61
C ALA A 24 10.76 -1.89 11.97
N LEU A 25 10.93 -1.18 10.87
CA LEU A 25 12.17 -1.10 10.13
C LEU A 25 12.62 0.36 10.01
N ARG A 26 13.92 0.60 10.22
CA ARG A 26 14.51 1.92 10.03
C ARG A 26 15.14 2.02 8.64
N ILE A 27 14.72 3.00 7.89
CA ILE A 27 15.25 3.26 6.55
C ILE A 27 16.72 3.70 6.66
N LYS A 28 17.60 3.00 6.01
CA LYS A 28 19.00 3.33 5.89
C LYS A 28 19.26 4.22 4.69
N ALA A 29 18.73 3.83 3.54
CA ALA A 29 18.90 4.52 2.28
C ALA A 29 17.76 4.15 1.31
N VAL A 30 17.57 4.97 0.32
CA VAL A 30 16.71 4.68 -0.83
C VAL A 30 17.58 4.65 -2.08
N THR A 31 17.46 3.60 -2.88
CA THR A 31 18.14 3.48 -4.17
C THR A 31 17.14 3.21 -5.27
N VAL A 32 17.49 3.52 -6.49
CA VAL A 32 16.69 3.17 -7.67
C VAL A 32 17.34 1.96 -8.32
N GLU A 33 16.58 0.89 -8.43
CA GLU A 33 17.04 -0.38 -9.01
C GLU A 33 16.33 -0.66 -10.32
N ASN A 34 17.06 -1.18 -11.30
CA ASN A 34 16.49 -1.65 -12.54
C ASN A 34 15.89 -3.04 -12.34
N MET A 35 14.61 -3.18 -12.63
CA MET A 35 13.91 -4.45 -12.58
C MET A 35 14.09 -5.23 -13.90
N PRO A 36 13.94 -6.56 -13.89
CA PRO A 36 14.14 -7.39 -15.08
C PRO A 36 13.31 -7.02 -16.32
N ARG A 37 12.23 -6.27 -16.11
CA ARG A 37 11.36 -5.78 -17.20
C ARG A 37 11.73 -4.38 -17.71
N GLY A 38 12.89 -3.85 -17.32
CA GLY A 38 13.32 -2.50 -17.70
C GLY A 38 12.68 -1.37 -16.91
N GLU A 39 11.84 -1.68 -15.93
CA GLU A 39 11.26 -0.66 -15.05
C GLU A 39 12.26 -0.27 -13.95
N GLN A 40 12.35 1.02 -13.68
CA GLN A 40 13.08 1.51 -12.53
C GLN A 40 12.13 1.63 -11.33
N LYS A 41 12.53 1.04 -10.21
CA LYS A 41 11.76 1.11 -8.97
C LYS A 41 12.63 1.54 -7.81
N PRO A 42 12.11 2.44 -6.94
CA PRO A 42 12.81 2.76 -5.72
C PRO A 42 12.77 1.58 -4.76
N VAL A 43 13.89 1.33 -4.11
CA VAL A 43 14.10 0.28 -3.13
C VAL A 43 14.55 0.90 -1.82
N LEU A 44 13.87 0.57 -0.74
CA LEU A 44 14.24 0.95 0.61
C LEU A 44 15.19 -0.08 1.20
N TRP A 45 16.34 0.38 1.65
CA TRP A 45 17.28 -0.41 2.44
C TRP A 45 17.12 -0.06 3.91
N PHE A 46 17.28 -1.05 4.77
CA PHE A 46 17.04 -0.89 6.20
C PHE A 46 18.32 -1.16 7.00
N THR A 47 18.44 -0.49 8.14
CA THR A 47 19.59 -0.70 9.05
C THR A 47 19.50 -2.05 9.75
N ASN A 48 18.31 -2.50 10.06
CA ASN A 48 18.06 -3.71 10.84
C ASN A 48 17.51 -4.87 9.98
N HIS A 49 17.70 -4.81 8.66
CA HIS A 49 17.30 -5.88 7.76
C HIS A 49 18.19 -5.91 6.52
N GLN A 50 18.54 -7.11 6.07
CA GLN A 50 19.49 -7.28 4.96
C GLN A 50 18.83 -7.12 3.58
N LYS A 51 17.53 -7.42 3.48
CA LYS A 51 16.81 -7.33 2.21
C LYS A 51 16.19 -5.95 2.03
N GLY A 52 16.15 -5.49 0.78
CA GLY A 52 15.51 -4.24 0.39
C GLY A 52 14.02 -4.42 0.08
N LEU A 53 13.21 -3.43 0.40
CA LEU A 53 11.80 -3.39 0.04
C LEU A 53 11.60 -2.62 -1.27
N ILE A 54 11.14 -3.31 -2.30
CA ILE A 54 10.73 -2.66 -3.55
C ILE A 54 9.45 -1.86 -3.29
N LEU A 55 9.50 -0.57 -3.58
CA LEU A 55 8.33 0.29 -3.45
C LEU A 55 7.39 0.10 -4.64
N ASN A 56 6.21 -0.39 -4.35
CA ASN A 56 5.09 -0.32 -5.29
C ASN A 56 4.41 1.07 -5.20
N LYS A 57 3.56 1.36 -6.16
CA LYS A 57 2.86 2.65 -6.26
C LYS A 57 2.11 3.04 -4.97
N THR A 58 1.48 2.07 -4.31
CA THR A 58 0.73 2.31 -3.06
C THR A 58 1.66 2.66 -1.92
N ASN A 59 2.72 1.88 -1.70
CA ASN A 59 3.69 2.12 -0.64
C ASN A 59 4.43 3.45 -0.85
N ASN A 60 4.81 3.75 -2.09
CA ASN A 60 5.42 5.03 -2.44
C ASN A 60 4.50 6.21 -2.10
N ARG A 61 3.22 6.12 -2.44
CA ARG A 61 2.24 7.15 -2.10
C ARG A 61 2.09 7.35 -0.59
N THR A 62 2.09 6.27 0.18
CA THR A 62 2.02 6.33 1.66
C THR A 62 3.23 7.08 2.23
N LEU A 63 4.42 6.76 1.76
CA LEU A 63 5.66 7.41 2.23
C LEU A 63 5.73 8.88 1.83
N ARG A 64 5.40 9.20 0.58
CA ARG A 64 5.33 10.58 0.10
C ARG A 64 4.35 11.44 0.89
N GLY A 65 3.18 10.89 1.20
CA GLY A 65 2.17 11.59 2.00
C GLY A 65 2.62 11.92 3.42
N SER A 66 3.54 11.14 3.97
CA SER A 66 4.00 11.31 5.36
C SER A 66 5.36 11.98 5.49
N PHE A 67 6.26 11.73 4.56
CA PHE A 67 7.65 12.21 4.64
C PHE A 67 8.01 13.22 3.55
N GLY A 68 7.10 13.46 2.62
CA GLY A 68 7.35 14.32 1.45
C GLY A 68 7.90 13.56 0.25
N ASP A 69 8.08 14.27 -0.83
CA ASP A 69 8.51 13.70 -2.13
C ASP A 69 10.01 13.44 -2.21
N ASP A 70 10.77 14.03 -1.32
CA ASP A 70 12.22 13.91 -1.27
C ASP A 70 12.63 12.60 -0.58
N MET A 71 13.04 11.62 -1.38
CA MET A 71 13.39 10.29 -0.90
C MET A 71 14.66 10.27 -0.04
N GLU A 72 15.57 11.22 -0.20
CA GLU A 72 16.78 11.30 0.60
C GLU A 72 16.46 11.61 2.07
N LYS A 73 15.40 12.37 2.31
CA LYS A 73 14.93 12.71 3.65
C LYS A 73 14.23 11.56 4.37
N TRP A 74 13.98 10.47 3.68
CA TRP A 74 13.38 9.28 4.30
C TRP A 74 14.39 8.47 5.11
N ALA A 75 15.69 8.65 4.86
CA ALA A 75 16.73 8.01 5.64
C ALA A 75 16.59 8.34 7.14
N GLY A 76 16.78 7.35 7.99
CA GLY A 76 16.61 7.46 9.45
C GLY A 76 15.17 7.37 9.96
N LYS A 77 14.16 7.46 9.08
CA LYS A 77 12.76 7.29 9.46
C LYS A 77 12.45 5.83 9.76
N VAL A 78 11.52 5.62 10.67
CA VAL A 78 11.01 4.28 11.02
C VAL A 78 9.65 4.09 10.36
N ILE A 79 9.48 2.92 9.75
CA ILE A 79 8.21 2.50 9.18
C ILE A 79 7.86 1.11 9.67
N PHE A 80 6.60 0.77 9.64
CA PHE A 80 6.14 -0.59 9.84
C PHE A 80 5.89 -1.25 8.49
N VAL A 81 6.43 -2.45 8.32
CA VAL A 81 6.19 -3.29 7.14
C VAL A 81 5.42 -4.50 7.58
N TYR A 82 4.33 -4.80 6.91
CA TYR A 82 3.48 -5.94 7.22
C TYR A 82 3.06 -6.69 5.96
N PRO A 83 2.92 -8.02 6.06
CA PRO A 83 2.43 -8.82 4.97
C PRO A 83 0.91 -8.66 4.82
N THR A 84 0.44 -8.63 3.61
CA THR A 84 -0.97 -8.59 3.26
C THR A 84 -1.21 -9.39 1.98
N GLN A 85 -2.45 -9.52 1.61
CA GLN A 85 -2.83 -10.10 0.33
C GLN A 85 -3.44 -9.01 -0.54
N THR A 86 -3.18 -9.08 -1.81
CA THR A 86 -3.75 -8.17 -2.81
C THR A 86 -4.12 -8.97 -4.05
N ASP A 87 -5.16 -8.55 -4.72
CA ASP A 87 -5.56 -9.16 -5.97
C ASP A 87 -4.80 -8.53 -7.13
N PHE A 88 -4.18 -9.36 -7.90
CA PHE A 88 -3.48 -8.95 -9.10
C PHE A 88 -3.75 -9.93 -10.24
N GLY A 89 -4.32 -9.42 -11.32
CA GLY A 89 -4.65 -10.25 -12.49
C GLY A 89 -5.62 -11.40 -12.18
N GLY A 90 -6.59 -11.21 -11.27
CA GLY A 90 -7.55 -12.24 -10.88
C GLY A 90 -7.00 -13.31 -9.93
N LYS A 91 -5.79 -13.12 -9.40
CA LYS A 91 -5.17 -14.01 -8.43
C LYS A 91 -4.81 -13.23 -7.16
N THR A 92 -5.09 -13.82 -6.01
CA THR A 92 -4.66 -13.29 -4.72
C THR A 92 -3.18 -13.60 -4.52
N VAL A 93 -2.37 -12.54 -4.40
CA VAL A 93 -0.92 -12.64 -4.22
C VAL A 93 -0.51 -11.98 -2.91
N GLY A 94 0.52 -12.52 -2.29
CA GLY A 94 1.13 -11.89 -1.12
C GLY A 94 1.80 -10.57 -1.50
N ALA A 95 1.56 -9.54 -0.70
CA ALA A 95 2.15 -8.22 -0.88
C ALA A 95 2.67 -7.67 0.45
N LEU A 96 3.67 -6.81 0.39
CA LEU A 96 4.12 -6.05 1.54
C LEU A 96 3.53 -4.64 1.49
N ARG A 97 3.02 -4.19 2.62
CA ARG A 97 2.51 -2.84 2.80
C ARG A 97 3.31 -2.12 3.87
N VAL A 98 3.36 -0.82 3.74
CA VAL A 98 3.99 0.04 4.73
C VAL A 98 2.96 0.85 5.48
N ARG A 99 3.21 1.04 6.77
CA ARG A 99 2.46 1.92 7.63
C ARG A 99 3.43 2.85 8.34
N ILE A 100 3.04 4.10 8.45
CA ILE A 100 3.84 5.08 9.18
C ILE A 100 3.41 5.05 10.64
N PRO A 101 4.36 4.92 11.58
CA PRO A 101 4.02 5.10 12.98
C PRO A 101 3.48 6.51 13.19
N PRO A 102 2.50 6.71 14.06
CA PRO A 102 2.10 8.05 14.45
C PRO A 102 3.33 8.79 14.97
N PRO A 103 3.46 10.09 14.73
CA PRO A 103 4.58 10.85 15.24
C PRO A 103 4.60 10.65 16.75
N LYS A 104 5.65 9.98 17.25
CA LYS A 104 5.90 9.95 18.67
C LYS A 104 6.15 11.40 19.08
N GLN A 105 5.18 12.01 19.71
CA GLN A 105 5.47 13.15 20.55
C GLN A 105 6.59 12.68 21.47
N ALA A 106 7.70 13.39 21.43
CA ALA A 106 8.81 13.13 22.33
C ALA A 106 8.31 13.38 23.77
N THR A 107 7.75 12.37 24.36
CA THR A 107 7.59 12.31 25.80
C THR A 107 8.91 11.81 26.37
N THR A 108 9.78 12.73 26.69
CA THR A 108 10.71 12.55 27.77
C THR A 108 9.91 12.12 29.00
N GLY A 109 10.05 10.89 29.40
CA GLY A 109 9.39 10.42 30.59
C GLY A 109 9.07 8.94 30.53
N ALA A 110 10.06 8.11 30.87
CA ALA A 110 9.80 6.76 31.26
C ALA A 110 8.92 6.78 32.51
N THR A 111 7.72 6.33 32.40
CA THR A 111 7.00 5.75 33.52
C THR A 111 6.15 4.64 32.92
N ALA A 112 6.53 3.43 33.21
CA ALA A 112 5.69 2.28 33.05
C ALA A 112 4.47 2.47 33.94
N GLY A 113 3.48 3.16 33.43
CA GLY A 113 2.16 3.23 34.00
C GLY A 113 1.32 2.18 33.31
N ASN A 114 0.86 1.24 34.09
CA ASN A 114 -0.16 0.28 33.73
C ASN A 114 -1.41 1.04 33.30
N GLY A 115 -1.43 1.44 32.03
CA GLY A 115 -2.53 2.14 31.37
C GLY A 115 -3.41 1.12 30.67
N GLN A 116 -4.43 0.69 31.34
CA GLN A 116 -5.60 0.07 30.80
C GLN A 116 -5.96 0.76 29.46
N PRO A 117 -6.15 0.03 28.35
CA PRO A 117 -6.58 0.67 27.12
C PRO A 117 -7.91 1.36 27.39
N ALA A 118 -7.89 2.66 27.29
CA ALA A 118 -9.12 3.42 27.33
C ALA A 118 -10.07 2.81 26.29
N LYS A 119 -11.18 2.32 26.77
CA LYS A 119 -12.28 1.88 25.95
C LYS A 119 -12.45 2.91 24.84
N ALA A 120 -12.20 2.49 23.60
CA ALA A 120 -12.45 3.32 22.45
C ALA A 120 -13.86 3.88 22.58
N ALA A 121 -13.95 5.19 22.62
CA ALA A 121 -15.25 5.86 22.57
C ALA A 121 -15.99 5.25 21.38
N LYS A 122 -17.17 4.73 21.63
CA LYS A 122 -18.08 4.30 20.60
C LYS A 122 -18.05 5.34 19.49
N PRO A 123 -17.77 4.97 18.24
CA PRO A 123 -18.04 5.88 17.15
C PRO A 123 -19.54 6.20 17.24
N ALA A 124 -19.82 7.49 17.34
CA ALA A 124 -21.18 7.96 17.24
C ALA A 124 -21.77 7.30 15.99
N LYS A 125 -22.90 6.66 16.13
CA LYS A 125 -23.67 6.15 15.00
C LYS A 125 -23.66 7.22 13.93
N PRO A 126 -23.23 6.92 12.70
CA PRO A 126 -23.58 7.80 11.61
C PRO A 126 -25.11 7.82 11.59
N VAL A 127 -25.64 8.97 11.89
CA VAL A 127 -27.04 9.25 11.59
C VAL A 127 -27.15 8.92 10.12
N ALA A 128 -27.99 7.97 9.79
CA ALA A 128 -28.28 7.65 8.41
C ALA A 128 -28.80 8.95 7.77
N ALA A 129 -27.92 9.67 7.12
CA ALA A 129 -28.34 10.69 6.21
C ALA A 129 -29.13 9.95 5.14
N LYS A 130 -30.42 10.17 5.11
CA LYS A 130 -31.25 9.81 3.98
C LYS A 130 -30.51 10.35 2.76
N SER A 131 -29.94 9.47 1.99
CA SER A 131 -29.54 9.79 0.63
C SER A 131 -30.79 10.32 -0.07
N PRO A 132 -30.78 11.52 -0.59
CA PRO A 132 -31.81 11.88 -1.52
C PRO A 132 -31.66 10.89 -2.66
N GLU A 133 -32.69 10.13 -2.87
CA GLU A 133 -32.92 9.27 -4.01
C GLU A 133 -32.56 10.07 -5.27
N ALA A 134 -31.43 9.76 -5.87
CA ALA A 134 -31.08 10.30 -7.15
C ALA A 134 -32.15 9.78 -8.13
N PRO A 135 -32.85 10.65 -8.86
CA PRO A 135 -33.77 10.18 -9.86
C PRO A 135 -33.00 9.35 -10.89
N LEU A 136 -33.48 8.14 -11.10
CA LEU A 136 -33.03 7.27 -12.18
C LEU A 136 -33.06 8.09 -13.48
N PRO A 137 -32.01 8.07 -14.27
CA PRO A 137 -32.07 8.64 -15.60
C PRO A 137 -33.15 7.86 -16.39
N GLU A 138 -34.18 8.56 -16.79
CA GLU A 138 -35.18 8.04 -17.71
C GLU A 138 -34.48 7.48 -18.94
N PRO A 139 -34.86 6.31 -19.43
CA PRO A 139 -34.37 5.81 -20.70
C PRO A 139 -34.83 6.79 -21.78
N LYS A 140 -33.90 7.41 -22.45
CA LYS A 140 -34.15 8.20 -23.65
C LYS A 140 -34.96 7.32 -24.60
N PRO A 141 -36.06 7.79 -25.14
CA PRO A 141 -36.76 7.06 -26.17
C PRO A 141 -35.80 6.86 -27.34
N SER A 142 -35.59 5.61 -27.66
CA SER A 142 -34.98 5.21 -28.90
C SER A 142 -35.79 5.84 -30.03
N LEU A 143 -35.18 6.81 -30.68
CA LEU A 143 -35.69 7.25 -31.98
C LEU A 143 -35.62 6.02 -32.88
N ALA A 144 -36.77 5.38 -33.03
CA ALA A 144 -36.96 4.45 -34.12
C ALA A 144 -36.68 5.19 -35.41
N ASP A 145 -35.68 4.71 -36.02
CA ASP A 145 -35.22 5.04 -37.33
C ASP A 145 -36.34 4.85 -38.33
N ASP A 146 -36.89 5.95 -38.76
CA ASP A 146 -37.75 5.99 -39.94
C ASP A 146 -36.84 5.96 -41.17
N LEU A 147 -36.37 4.76 -41.49
CA LEU A 147 -35.82 4.48 -42.79
C LEU A 147 -36.98 4.24 -43.74
N ASP A 148 -37.54 5.31 -44.19
CA ASP A 148 -38.35 5.30 -45.40
C ASP A 148 -37.39 5.26 -46.57
N ASP A 149 -37.09 4.05 -46.96
CA ASP A 149 -36.34 3.75 -48.19
C ASP A 149 -37.32 3.68 -49.36
N GLU A 150 -37.69 4.85 -49.85
CA GLU A 150 -38.41 4.94 -51.09
C GLU A 150 -37.44 4.97 -52.24
N ILE A 151 -37.17 3.80 -52.80
CA ILE A 151 -36.47 3.64 -54.05
C ILE A 151 -37.46 3.99 -55.16
N GLY A 152 -37.43 5.23 -55.59
CA GLY A 152 -38.01 5.64 -56.84
C GLY A 152 -37.03 5.39 -57.98
N PHE A 153 -37.48 4.76 -58.99
CA PHE A 153 -36.83 4.44 -60.27
C PHE A 153 -36.06 5.60 -60.90
#